data_ee9c5095f2f14ed05fef95750c45153c
#
_entry.id   ee9c5095f2f14ed05fef95750c45153c
#
_cell.length_a   1.000
_cell.length_b   1.000
_cell.length_c   1.000
_cell.angle_alpha   90.00
_cell.angle_beta   90.00
_cell.angle_gamma   90.00
#
_symmetry.space_group_name_H-M   'P 1'
#
loop_
_entity.id
_entity.type
_entity.pdbx_description
1 polymer ?
#
loop_
_entity_poly.entity_id
_entity_poly.type
_entity_poly.pdbx_seq_one_letter_code
_entity_poly.pdbx_strand_id
1 'polypeptide(L)'
;DGWHRSWNAGRCCGDAAAEGVDDVAYLDALIDEVVDQTGADPRQVHMVGFSNGGMMVYRYLCEGATRLRGAASIAGTNVDGCTPTRPTDFIQISGTDDDVVPLGPTQSPASVAALGQVPPVRTSVERLAEAFSCPPPETTQVAPLTSTRWAPCAGGTTVRLDEVTGLVHIYPIVPGYQGSDQ
;
A
#
# COMPACT_ATOMS: atom_id res chain seq x y z
N ASP A 1 -21.54 4.17 12.43
CA ASP A 1 -20.78 4.90 13.45
C ASP A 1 -19.31 4.94 13.06
N GLY A 2 -18.86 6.10 12.52
CA GLY A 2 -17.68 6.23 11.68
C GLY A 2 -16.30 6.22 12.34
N TRP A 3 -16.15 6.00 13.63
CA TRP A 3 -14.89 6.20 14.35
C TRP A 3 -13.98 4.97 14.41
N HIS A 4 -14.46 3.79 14.02
CA HIS A 4 -13.71 2.53 14.12
C HIS A 4 -13.64 1.75 12.81
N ARG A 5 -13.92 2.38 11.66
CA ARG A 5 -13.83 1.70 10.38
C ARG A 5 -12.38 1.48 10.00
N SER A 6 -12.01 0.22 9.86
CA SER A 6 -10.67 -0.21 9.46
C SER A 6 -10.75 -1.40 8.51
N TRP A 7 -9.70 -1.62 7.76
CA TRP A 7 -9.49 -2.86 7.02
C TRP A 7 -8.72 -3.85 7.88
N ASN A 8 -9.10 -5.12 7.83
CA ASN A 8 -8.28 -6.20 8.33
C ASN A 8 -7.11 -6.42 7.36
N ALA A 9 -6.00 -5.73 7.61
CA ALA A 9 -4.78 -5.89 6.83
C ALA A 9 -3.85 -6.97 7.44
N GLY A 10 -4.42 -7.96 8.13
CA GLY A 10 -3.72 -9.02 8.82
C GLY A 10 -3.47 -8.67 10.29
N ARG A 11 -2.24 -8.38 10.70
CA ARG A 11 -1.92 -7.96 12.08
C ARG A 11 -2.35 -6.53 12.43
N CYS A 12 -2.91 -5.80 11.48
CA CYS A 12 -3.45 -4.44 11.62
C CYS A 12 -4.71 -4.30 10.76
N CYS A 13 -5.73 -3.57 11.11
CA CYS A 13 -5.85 -2.67 12.25
C CYS A 13 -7.26 -2.73 12.82
N GLY A 14 -7.38 -2.27 14.08
CA GLY A 14 -8.66 -2.00 14.73
C GLY A 14 -9.59 -3.22 14.83
N ASP A 15 -10.87 -2.92 14.90
CA ASP A 15 -11.90 -3.95 15.12
C ASP A 15 -11.96 -4.97 13.97
N ALA A 16 -11.75 -4.55 12.71
CA ALA A 16 -11.76 -5.46 11.57
C ALA A 16 -10.71 -6.57 11.69
N ALA A 17 -9.48 -6.22 12.11
CA ALA A 17 -8.44 -7.21 12.35
C ALA A 17 -8.71 -8.06 13.60
N ALA A 18 -9.21 -7.45 14.68
CA ALA A 18 -9.52 -8.15 15.93
C ALA A 18 -10.67 -9.17 15.76
N GLU A 19 -11.64 -8.86 14.92
CA GLU A 19 -12.80 -9.72 14.63
C GLU A 19 -12.55 -10.70 13.46
N GLY A 20 -11.41 -10.58 12.79
CA GLY A 20 -11.04 -11.43 11.66
C GLY A 20 -11.96 -11.23 10.44
N VAL A 21 -12.41 -9.99 10.18
CA VAL A 21 -13.27 -9.69 9.02
C VAL A 21 -12.56 -10.11 7.74
N ASP A 22 -13.27 -10.78 6.85
CA ASP A 22 -12.75 -11.22 5.55
C ASP A 22 -12.86 -10.10 4.49
N ASP A 23 -12.02 -9.09 4.65
CA ASP A 23 -11.98 -7.96 3.73
C ASP A 23 -11.41 -8.33 2.36
N VAL A 24 -10.64 -9.40 2.25
CA VAL A 24 -10.16 -9.91 0.95
C VAL A 24 -11.33 -10.41 0.13
N ALA A 25 -12.15 -11.30 0.71
CA ALA A 25 -13.35 -11.81 0.03
C ALA A 25 -14.36 -10.68 -0.28
N TYR A 26 -14.49 -9.68 0.61
CA TYR A 26 -15.32 -8.51 0.34
C TYR A 26 -14.83 -7.74 -0.89
N LEU A 27 -13.53 -7.48 -0.99
CA LEU A 27 -12.95 -6.76 -2.12
C LEU A 27 -13.04 -7.56 -3.43
N ASP A 28 -12.84 -8.88 -3.39
CA ASP A 28 -13.06 -9.74 -4.56
C ASP A 28 -14.51 -9.65 -5.05
N ALA A 29 -15.48 -9.80 -4.14
CA ALA A 29 -16.89 -9.69 -4.49
C ALA A 29 -17.28 -8.30 -5.03
N LEU A 30 -16.70 -7.23 -4.44
CA LEU A 30 -16.93 -5.86 -4.90
C LEU A 30 -16.38 -5.65 -6.33
N ILE A 31 -15.21 -6.19 -6.63
CA ILE A 31 -14.60 -6.10 -7.97
C ILE A 31 -15.48 -6.82 -8.98
N ASP A 32 -15.92 -8.04 -8.68
CA ASP A 32 -16.82 -8.83 -9.54
C ASP A 32 -18.12 -8.09 -9.80
N GLU A 33 -18.75 -7.53 -8.77
CA GLU A 33 -19.98 -6.76 -8.87
C GLU A 33 -19.82 -5.51 -9.75
N VAL A 34 -18.72 -4.76 -9.58
CA VAL A 34 -18.44 -3.57 -10.41
C VAL A 34 -18.20 -3.96 -11.86
N VAL A 35 -17.45 -5.02 -12.12
CA VAL A 35 -17.21 -5.54 -13.48
C VAL A 35 -18.52 -5.94 -14.13
N ASP A 36 -19.37 -6.69 -13.43
CA ASP A 36 -20.66 -7.17 -13.95
C ASP A 36 -21.62 -6.01 -14.22
N GLN A 37 -21.71 -5.04 -13.33
CA GLN A 37 -22.64 -3.91 -13.50
C GLN A 37 -22.20 -2.89 -14.56
N THR A 38 -20.89 -2.70 -14.73
CA THR A 38 -20.38 -1.63 -15.60
C THR A 38 -19.85 -2.13 -16.95
N GLY A 39 -19.57 -3.42 -17.08
CA GLY A 39 -18.86 -3.99 -18.23
C GLY A 39 -17.38 -3.58 -18.28
N ALA A 40 -16.80 -3.16 -17.15
CA ALA A 40 -15.38 -2.83 -17.07
C ALA A 40 -14.50 -4.03 -17.41
N ASP A 41 -13.34 -3.79 -18.01
CA ASP A 41 -12.40 -4.87 -18.29
C ASP A 41 -11.76 -5.38 -16.98
N PRO A 42 -12.00 -6.63 -16.56
CA PRO A 42 -11.45 -7.18 -15.33
C PRO A 42 -9.92 -7.25 -15.32
N ARG A 43 -9.27 -7.08 -16.48
CA ARG A 43 -7.80 -7.00 -16.60
C ARG A 43 -7.25 -5.60 -16.32
N GLN A 44 -8.11 -4.60 -16.12
CA GLN A 44 -7.75 -3.21 -15.87
C GLN A 44 -8.14 -2.76 -14.46
N VAL A 45 -8.17 -3.67 -13.50
CA VAL A 45 -8.44 -3.36 -12.10
C VAL A 45 -7.19 -2.79 -11.44
N HIS A 46 -7.34 -1.65 -10.80
CA HIS A 46 -6.30 -1.00 -10.02
C HIS A 46 -6.77 -0.81 -8.58
N MET A 47 -5.85 -0.94 -7.62
CA MET A 47 -6.16 -0.75 -6.21
C MET A 47 -5.24 0.31 -5.60
N VAL A 48 -5.83 1.27 -4.89
CA VAL A 48 -5.10 2.34 -4.20
C VAL A 48 -5.58 2.41 -2.76
N GLY A 49 -4.67 2.51 -1.81
CA GLY A 49 -5.00 2.62 -0.40
C GLY A 49 -4.08 3.58 0.35
N PHE A 50 -4.63 4.25 1.37
CA PHE A 50 -3.90 5.13 2.27
C PHE A 50 -3.82 4.51 3.67
N SER A 51 -2.68 4.64 4.34
CA SER A 51 -2.47 4.17 5.72
C SER A 51 -2.89 2.71 5.90
N ASN A 52 -3.86 2.39 6.73
CA ASN A 52 -4.44 1.04 6.86
C ASN A 52 -4.98 0.49 5.52
N GLY A 53 -5.55 1.34 4.66
CA GLY A 53 -5.92 0.95 3.29
C GLY A 53 -4.70 0.59 2.42
N GLY A 54 -3.56 1.27 2.61
CA GLY A 54 -2.28 0.90 1.96
C GLY A 54 -1.72 -0.44 2.46
N MET A 55 -1.91 -0.76 3.74
CA MET A 55 -1.60 -2.07 4.31
C MET A 55 -2.52 -3.16 3.72
N MET A 56 -3.81 -2.85 3.53
CA MET A 56 -4.76 -3.74 2.87
C MET A 56 -4.38 -4.03 1.41
N VAL A 57 -3.81 -3.05 0.69
CA VAL A 57 -3.28 -3.27 -0.67
C VAL A 57 -2.21 -4.35 -0.66
N TYR A 58 -1.26 -4.32 0.28
CA TYR A 58 -0.24 -5.38 0.40
C TYR A 58 -0.86 -6.75 0.69
N ARG A 59 -1.81 -6.81 1.62
CA ARG A 59 -2.53 -8.06 1.92
C ARG A 59 -3.27 -8.58 0.68
N TYR A 60 -3.97 -7.73 -0.03
CA TYR A 60 -4.70 -8.11 -1.24
C TYR A 60 -3.77 -8.61 -2.36
N LEU A 61 -2.58 -8.05 -2.53
CA LEU A 61 -1.58 -8.55 -3.47
C LEU A 61 -1.14 -10.00 -3.15
N CYS A 62 -1.20 -10.39 -1.89
CA CYS A 62 -0.85 -11.75 -1.45
C CYS A 62 -2.03 -12.74 -1.59
N GLU A 63 -3.23 -12.31 -1.19
CA GLU A 63 -4.37 -13.20 -0.91
C GLU A 63 -5.53 -13.02 -1.90
N GLY A 64 -5.68 -11.85 -2.53
CA GLY A 64 -6.81 -11.54 -3.43
C GLY A 64 -6.85 -12.46 -4.65
N ALA A 65 -8.06 -12.84 -5.06
CA ALA A 65 -8.29 -13.70 -6.22
C ALA A 65 -8.10 -12.92 -7.54
N THR A 66 -8.53 -11.66 -7.59
CA THR A 66 -8.43 -10.82 -8.77
C THR A 66 -6.99 -10.38 -9.02
N ARG A 67 -6.50 -10.58 -10.24
CA ARG A 67 -5.21 -10.04 -10.65
C ARG A 67 -5.31 -8.54 -10.89
N LEU A 68 -4.68 -7.76 -10.05
CA LEU A 68 -4.57 -6.32 -10.25
C LEU A 68 -3.64 -6.00 -11.44
N ARG A 69 -4.02 -5.02 -12.27
CA ARG A 69 -3.16 -4.44 -13.30
C ARG A 69 -2.11 -3.55 -12.67
N GLY A 70 -2.47 -2.83 -11.61
CA GLY A 70 -1.56 -2.01 -10.82
C GLY A 70 -2.09 -1.78 -9.42
N ALA A 71 -1.18 -1.47 -8.50
CA ALA A 71 -1.52 -1.19 -7.11
C ALA A 71 -0.69 -0.02 -6.57
N ALA A 72 -1.28 0.75 -5.66
CA ALA A 72 -0.59 1.83 -4.97
C ALA A 72 -0.86 1.79 -3.47
N SER A 73 0.21 1.84 -2.68
CA SER A 73 0.13 2.02 -1.24
C SER A 73 0.67 3.40 -0.87
N ILE A 74 -0.13 4.19 -0.17
CA ILE A 74 0.23 5.53 0.28
C ILE A 74 0.33 5.49 1.79
N ALA A 75 1.49 5.81 2.36
CA ALA A 75 1.76 5.77 3.79
C ALA A 75 1.33 4.46 4.48
N GLY A 76 1.43 3.32 3.77
CA GLY A 76 1.19 1.98 4.27
C GLY A 76 2.47 1.14 4.23
N THR A 77 2.42 -0.05 4.82
CA THR A 77 3.52 -1.03 4.80
C THR A 77 2.96 -2.46 4.82
N ASN A 78 3.78 -3.44 4.46
CA ASN A 78 3.41 -4.85 4.50
C ASN A 78 3.50 -5.40 5.94
N VAL A 79 2.43 -5.23 6.71
CA VAL A 79 2.42 -5.56 8.14
C VAL A 79 2.57 -7.05 8.45
N ASP A 80 2.11 -7.94 7.57
CA ASP A 80 2.22 -9.39 7.75
C ASP A 80 3.50 -9.97 7.18
N GLY A 81 4.24 -9.19 6.38
CA GLY A 81 5.42 -9.66 5.67
C GLY A 81 5.11 -10.76 4.67
N CYS A 82 3.89 -10.82 4.16
CA CYS A 82 3.50 -11.77 3.12
C CYS A 82 4.27 -11.54 1.81
N THR A 83 4.41 -12.55 1.00
CA THR A 83 5.15 -12.49 -0.27
C THR A 83 4.18 -12.69 -1.43
N PRO A 84 3.81 -11.63 -2.17
CA PRO A 84 2.98 -11.77 -3.35
C PRO A 84 3.65 -12.62 -4.42
N THR A 85 2.88 -13.48 -5.06
CA THR A 85 3.38 -14.41 -6.10
C THR A 85 3.07 -13.95 -7.53
N ARG A 86 2.25 -12.93 -7.68
CA ARG A 86 1.82 -12.40 -8.99
C ARG A 86 2.42 -11.02 -9.22
N PRO A 87 3.42 -10.88 -10.13
CA PRO A 87 3.99 -9.59 -10.46
C PRO A 87 2.92 -8.59 -10.91
N THR A 88 2.92 -7.41 -10.31
CA THR A 88 1.95 -6.34 -10.50
C THR A 88 2.69 -5.02 -10.56
N ASP A 89 2.27 -4.08 -11.41
CA ASP A 89 2.81 -2.72 -11.34
C ASP A 89 2.48 -2.12 -9.97
N PHE A 90 3.50 -1.69 -9.24
CA PHE A 90 3.33 -1.22 -7.87
C PHE A 90 4.03 0.10 -7.61
N ILE A 91 3.36 0.98 -6.90
CA ILE A 91 3.95 2.20 -6.36
C ILE A 91 3.67 2.34 -4.87
N GLN A 92 4.72 2.60 -4.11
CA GLN A 92 4.65 3.08 -2.73
C GLN A 92 4.94 4.57 -2.71
N ILE A 93 4.11 5.35 -2.01
CA ILE A 93 4.35 6.77 -1.75
C ILE A 93 4.39 6.96 -0.23
N SER A 94 5.48 7.55 0.28
CA SER A 94 5.65 7.77 1.74
C SER A 94 6.39 9.06 2.01
N GLY A 95 6.04 9.70 3.13
CA GLY A 95 6.74 10.87 3.62
C GLY A 95 7.99 10.52 4.41
N THR A 96 9.02 11.36 4.33
CA THR A 96 10.23 11.17 5.16
C THR A 96 9.99 11.46 6.63
N ASP A 97 8.97 12.26 6.94
CA ASP A 97 8.62 12.71 8.28
C ASP A 97 7.36 11.98 8.82
N ASP A 98 6.99 10.85 8.17
CA ASP A 98 5.90 9.99 8.62
C ASP A 98 6.33 9.28 9.93
N ASP A 99 5.75 9.71 11.04
CA ASP A 99 6.00 9.18 12.38
C ASP A 99 5.02 8.06 12.80
N VAL A 100 4.02 7.78 11.95
CA VAL A 100 3.03 6.70 12.15
C VAL A 100 3.45 5.42 11.44
N VAL A 101 3.72 5.49 10.13
CA VAL A 101 4.21 4.34 9.35
C VAL A 101 5.63 4.65 8.86
N PRO A 102 6.66 4.19 9.58
CA PRO A 102 8.02 4.66 9.38
C PRO A 102 8.61 4.20 8.06
N LEU A 103 9.22 5.14 7.35
CA LEU A 103 9.94 4.87 6.11
C LEU A 103 11.19 4.01 6.35
N GLY A 104 11.91 4.29 7.45
CA GLY A 104 13.12 3.59 7.88
C GLY A 104 12.90 2.71 9.12
N PRO A 105 13.99 2.18 9.71
CA PRO A 105 13.92 1.20 10.80
C PRO A 105 13.45 1.77 12.14
N THR A 106 13.44 3.08 12.31
CA THR A 106 13.07 3.72 13.57
C THR A 106 11.57 3.97 13.60
N GLN A 107 10.90 3.33 14.54
CA GLN A 107 9.46 3.50 14.79
C GLN A 107 9.26 4.29 16.09
N SER A 108 8.42 5.33 16.07
CA SER A 108 8.13 6.13 17.25
C SER A 108 7.36 5.32 18.30
N PRO A 109 7.48 5.64 19.61
CA PRO A 109 6.67 4.99 20.63
C PRO A 109 5.15 5.12 20.39
N ALA A 110 4.71 6.24 19.85
CA ALA A 110 3.30 6.46 19.49
C ALA A 110 2.87 5.54 18.33
N SER A 111 3.70 5.38 17.31
CA SER A 111 3.47 4.45 16.22
C SER A 111 3.40 3.01 16.72
N VAL A 112 4.33 2.60 17.61
CA VAL A 112 4.31 1.25 18.21
C VAL A 112 3.03 1.02 19.02
N ALA A 113 2.57 2.02 19.75
CA ALA A 113 1.33 1.93 20.52
C ALA A 113 0.09 1.79 19.62
N ALA A 114 0.09 2.44 18.46
CA ALA A 114 -1.04 2.43 17.52
C ALA A 114 -1.08 1.18 16.63
N LEU A 115 0.08 0.73 16.15
CA LEU A 115 0.19 -0.29 15.10
C LEU A 115 0.90 -1.57 15.54
N GLY A 116 1.50 -1.58 16.75
CA GLY A 116 2.50 -2.59 17.10
C GLY A 116 3.81 -2.38 16.32
N GLN A 117 4.68 -3.37 16.33
CA GLN A 117 5.90 -3.35 15.51
C GLN A 117 5.54 -3.66 14.05
N VAL A 118 5.83 -2.73 13.15
CA VAL A 118 5.61 -2.89 11.71
C VAL A 118 6.92 -2.84 10.93
N PRO A 119 7.01 -3.56 9.80
CA PRO A 119 8.18 -3.46 8.93
C PRO A 119 8.35 -2.03 8.39
N PRO A 120 9.61 -1.54 8.27
CA PRO A 120 9.87 -0.30 7.55
C PRO A 120 9.32 -0.36 6.12
N VAL A 121 8.81 0.77 5.63
CA VAL A 121 8.27 0.86 4.27
C VAL A 121 9.32 0.45 3.23
N ARG A 122 10.56 0.94 3.35
CA ARG A 122 11.64 0.57 2.42
C ARG A 122 11.83 -0.94 2.35
N THR A 123 11.89 -1.60 3.51
CA THR A 123 12.03 -3.07 3.58
C THR A 123 10.85 -3.79 2.91
N SER A 124 9.63 -3.28 3.07
CA SER A 124 8.44 -3.86 2.44
C SER A 124 8.49 -3.77 0.91
N VAL A 125 8.95 -2.63 0.37
CA VAL A 125 9.08 -2.43 -1.07
C VAL A 125 10.24 -3.24 -1.66
N GLU A 126 11.38 -3.30 -0.97
CA GLU A 126 12.54 -4.10 -1.39
C GLU A 126 12.17 -5.59 -1.48
N ARG A 127 11.47 -6.13 -0.48
CA ARG A 127 10.98 -7.52 -0.50
C ARG A 127 9.99 -7.77 -1.64
N LEU A 128 9.14 -6.78 -1.95
CA LEU A 128 8.24 -6.89 -3.08
C LEU A 128 9.01 -6.92 -4.41
N ALA A 129 10.03 -6.08 -4.56
CA ALA A 129 10.90 -6.08 -5.73
C ALA A 129 11.66 -7.40 -5.89
N GLU A 130 12.15 -7.98 -4.78
CA GLU A 130 12.75 -9.32 -4.77
C GLU A 130 11.74 -10.39 -5.21
N ALA A 131 10.53 -10.39 -4.64
CA ALA A 131 9.47 -11.33 -4.99
C ALA A 131 9.09 -11.28 -6.47
N PHE A 132 9.15 -10.10 -7.07
CA PHE A 132 8.87 -9.90 -8.49
C PHE A 132 10.11 -10.04 -9.38
N SER A 133 11.23 -10.53 -8.84
CA SER A 133 12.49 -10.74 -9.56
C SER A 133 12.94 -9.50 -10.33
N CYS A 134 12.90 -8.36 -9.66
CA CYS A 134 13.30 -7.09 -10.25
C CYS A 134 14.84 -6.97 -10.33
N PRO A 135 15.37 -6.23 -11.32
CA PRO A 135 16.78 -5.88 -11.37
C PRO A 135 17.14 -4.87 -10.26
N PRO A 136 18.43 -4.59 -10.04
CA PRO A 136 18.85 -3.48 -9.18
C PRO A 136 18.14 -2.17 -9.57
N PRO A 137 17.77 -1.34 -8.58
CA PRO A 137 16.99 -0.13 -8.85
C PRO A 137 17.82 1.02 -9.41
N GLU A 138 17.12 1.93 -10.08
CA GLU A 138 17.61 3.25 -10.40
C GLU A 138 16.94 4.28 -9.48
N THR A 139 17.72 5.24 -8.96
CA THR A 139 17.20 6.31 -8.11
C THR A 139 17.37 7.64 -8.80
N THR A 140 16.30 8.43 -8.83
CA THR A 140 16.30 9.82 -9.31
C THR A 140 15.83 10.73 -8.18
N GLN A 141 16.38 11.96 -8.13
CA GLN A 141 16.04 12.93 -7.12
C GLN A 141 15.72 14.27 -7.76
N VAL A 142 14.47 14.71 -7.57
CA VAL A 142 13.97 16.02 -7.97
C VAL A 142 13.13 16.54 -6.81
N ALA A 143 13.74 17.43 -6.00
CA ALA A 143 13.10 17.91 -4.77
C ALA A 143 11.65 18.39 -5.00
N PRO A 144 10.72 18.02 -4.10
CA PRO A 144 10.90 17.28 -2.85
C PRO A 144 10.89 15.75 -2.98
N LEU A 145 10.94 15.19 -4.19
CA LEU A 145 10.76 13.78 -4.48
C LEU A 145 12.08 13.05 -4.69
N THR A 146 12.26 11.92 -4.00
CA THR A 146 13.24 10.89 -4.33
C THR A 146 12.48 9.66 -4.80
N SER A 147 12.72 9.23 -6.05
CA SER A 147 12.05 8.08 -6.66
C SER A 147 13.05 6.96 -6.92
N THR A 148 12.83 5.81 -6.31
CA THR A 148 13.59 4.58 -6.53
C THR A 148 12.72 3.60 -7.31
N ARG A 149 13.22 3.18 -8.48
CA ARG A 149 12.47 2.38 -9.45
C ARG A 149 13.22 1.09 -9.78
N TRP A 150 12.53 -0.02 -9.64
CA TRP A 150 12.96 -1.35 -10.08
C TRP A 150 12.20 -1.72 -11.35
N ALA A 151 12.90 -1.88 -12.47
CA ALA A 151 12.29 -2.27 -13.75
C ALA A 151 13.33 -2.69 -14.81
N PRO A 152 12.94 -3.58 -15.75
CA PRO A 152 11.69 -4.34 -15.73
C PRO A 152 11.76 -5.52 -14.75
N CYS A 153 10.70 -5.73 -13.98
CA CYS A 153 10.53 -6.91 -13.15
C CYS A 153 9.89 -8.06 -13.97
N ALA A 154 9.63 -9.21 -13.34
CA ALA A 154 8.95 -10.31 -13.98
C ALA A 154 7.61 -9.86 -14.60
N GLY A 155 7.29 -10.38 -15.78
CA GLY A 155 6.11 -9.99 -16.54
C GLY A 155 6.14 -8.56 -17.10
N GLY A 156 7.30 -7.89 -17.08
CA GLY A 156 7.47 -6.51 -17.58
C GLY A 156 6.91 -5.45 -16.62
N THR A 157 6.65 -5.80 -15.38
CA THR A 157 6.11 -4.90 -14.35
C THR A 157 7.17 -3.98 -13.76
N THR A 158 6.73 -3.00 -13.00
CA THR A 158 7.58 -2.02 -12.30
C THR A 158 7.21 -1.99 -10.82
N VAL A 159 8.21 -1.94 -9.95
CA VAL A 159 8.06 -1.56 -8.54
C VAL A 159 8.70 -0.20 -8.35
N ARG A 160 8.04 0.72 -7.63
CA ARG A 160 8.54 2.06 -7.39
C ARG A 160 8.27 2.50 -5.94
N LEU A 161 9.26 3.17 -5.35
CA LEU A 161 9.15 3.87 -4.08
C LEU A 161 9.38 5.36 -4.31
N ASP A 162 8.38 6.15 -3.99
CA ASP A 162 8.42 7.61 -3.98
C ASP A 162 8.47 8.13 -2.55
N GLU A 163 9.60 8.74 -2.19
CA GLU A 163 9.85 9.33 -0.88
C GLU A 163 9.71 10.84 -1.00
N VAL A 164 8.73 11.43 -0.29
CA VAL A 164 8.45 12.86 -0.33
C VAL A 164 9.06 13.53 0.90
N THR A 165 10.06 14.37 0.69
CA THR A 165 10.78 15.07 1.76
C THR A 165 9.84 15.99 2.55
N GLY A 166 9.83 15.86 3.89
CA GLY A 166 9.04 16.67 4.81
C GLY A 166 7.56 16.30 4.88
N LEU A 167 7.09 15.33 4.10
CA LEU A 167 5.71 14.87 4.19
C LEU A 167 5.53 14.02 5.44
N VAL A 168 4.53 14.36 6.25
CA VAL A 168 4.08 13.60 7.43
C VAL A 168 3.04 12.55 7.04
N HIS A 169 2.41 11.89 8.02
CA HIS A 169 1.37 10.86 7.78
C HIS A 169 0.05 11.47 7.29
N ILE A 170 0.02 11.91 6.04
CA ILE A 170 -1.19 12.45 5.39
C ILE A 170 -1.33 11.88 3.97
N TYR A 171 -2.57 11.89 3.46
CA TYR A 171 -2.79 11.67 2.04
C TYR A 171 -2.24 12.87 1.26
N PRO A 172 -1.35 12.69 0.27
CA PRO A 172 -0.80 13.80 -0.50
C PRO A 172 -1.90 14.43 -1.36
N ILE A 173 -2.44 15.55 -0.87
CA ILE A 173 -3.48 16.32 -1.55
C ILE A 173 -2.87 17.39 -2.44
N VAL A 174 -3.50 17.58 -3.61
CA VAL A 174 -3.17 18.73 -4.46
C VAL A 174 -3.54 20.02 -3.74
N PRO A 175 -2.71 21.08 -3.75
CA PRO A 175 -3.07 22.37 -3.15
C PRO A 175 -4.43 22.86 -3.67
N GLY A 176 -5.36 23.15 -2.75
CA GLY A 176 -6.74 23.56 -3.07
C GLY A 176 -7.82 22.49 -2.79
N TYR A 177 -7.48 21.26 -2.52
CA TYR A 177 -8.44 20.28 -2.02
C TYR A 177 -8.62 20.50 -0.51
N GLN A 178 -9.71 21.15 -0.14
CA GLN A 178 -10.17 21.17 1.25
C GLN A 178 -10.97 19.87 1.44
N GLY A 179 -10.34 18.86 2.04
CA GLY A 179 -11.06 17.67 2.49
C GLY A 179 -12.22 18.14 3.36
N SER A 180 -13.44 17.78 2.98
CA SER A 180 -14.57 17.95 3.87
C SER A 180 -14.30 17.12 5.11
N ASP A 181 -14.22 17.76 6.28
CA ASP A 181 -14.28 17.12 7.58
C ASP A 181 -15.54 16.24 7.62
N GLN A 182 -15.39 14.93 7.50
CA GLN A 182 -16.45 13.95 7.75
C GLN A 182 -15.96 12.91 8.73
#